data_c98a0a6b3b00fa2d3dfcead133298929
#
_entry.id   c98a0a6b3b00fa2d3dfcead133298929
#
_cell.length_a   1.000
_cell.length_b   1.000
_cell.length_c   1.000
_cell.angle_alpha   90.00
_cell.angle_beta   90.00
_cell.angle_gamma   90.00
#
_symmetry.space_group_name_H-M   'P 1'
#
loop_
_entity.id
_entity.type
_entity.pdbx_description
1 polymer ?
#
loop_
_entity_poly.entity_id
_entity_poly.type
_entity_poly.pdbx_seq_one_letter_code
_entity_poly.pdbx_strand_id
1 'polypeptide(L)'
;MPFEPSKYAQDQFDSATTDNASLMSEILADVMPRILSASIAHVELIPARDLLNSTSALWDAAETILANSEAGQIGATFAFEDKLSSLTRQPNADTNSPLDSWDIIIAGQTAYGSALYKTLLPRGRETLTAGTYIQQLDAIHDFSLRLTAQVAKPALVALGATVLAFYNQANALRNAQNTLKTTVDNARTDQEGVRKLCAASLYGMVGLGMWVYRATPALVDTLFDVNILRDPAQVVPGAPGLPIWTPATRTLTLAALPPGATRAEVWREGPGGMPELLIIGARGALSVQIPANITFDIGDLYQLWMQSRNSKGSSAPGPKVSWEAE
;
A
#
# COMPACT_ATOMS: atom_id res chain seq x y z
N MET A 1 -2.15 6.15 -42.50
CA MET A 1 -3.50 5.59 -42.62
C MET A 1 -4.45 6.75 -42.88
N PRO A 2 -5.53 6.61 -43.63
CA PRO A 2 -6.51 7.70 -43.78
C PRO A 2 -7.15 7.95 -42.40
N PHE A 3 -7.45 9.20 -42.12
CA PHE A 3 -8.15 9.62 -40.90
C PHE A 3 -9.59 9.05 -40.94
N GLU A 4 -9.97 8.34 -39.88
CA GLU A 4 -11.29 7.74 -39.73
C GLU A 4 -12.07 8.44 -38.59
N PRO A 5 -12.97 9.41 -38.93
CA PRO A 5 -13.73 10.15 -37.93
C PRO A 5 -14.52 9.27 -36.94
N SER A 6 -14.96 8.09 -37.42
CA SER A 6 -15.71 7.11 -36.63
C SER A 6 -14.94 6.60 -35.40
N LYS A 7 -13.61 6.65 -35.40
CA LYS A 7 -12.79 6.28 -34.24
C LYS A 7 -12.97 7.22 -33.05
N TYR A 8 -13.42 8.45 -33.29
CA TYR A 8 -13.57 9.50 -32.31
C TYR A 8 -15.01 9.82 -31.97
N ALA A 9 -15.99 9.12 -32.62
CA ALA A 9 -17.41 9.33 -32.39
C ALA A 9 -17.89 8.75 -31.06
N GLN A 10 -17.13 7.88 -30.45
CA GLN A 10 -17.38 7.31 -29.11
C GLN A 10 -16.28 7.70 -28.15
N ASP A 11 -16.64 7.92 -26.89
CA ASP A 11 -15.65 8.14 -25.82
C ASP A 11 -14.85 6.86 -25.60
N GLN A 12 -13.64 6.84 -26.14
CA GLN A 12 -12.74 5.70 -26.03
C GLN A 12 -12.08 5.60 -24.65
N PHE A 13 -12.17 6.67 -23.84
CA PHE A 13 -11.50 6.78 -22.54
C PHE A 13 -12.41 6.41 -21.37
N ASP A 14 -13.74 6.39 -21.57
CA ASP A 14 -14.75 6.04 -20.53
C ASP A 14 -15.18 4.58 -20.56
N SER A 15 -14.61 3.76 -21.44
CA SER A 15 -15.02 2.37 -21.57
C SER A 15 -14.36 1.46 -20.53
N ALA A 16 -14.90 0.23 -20.39
CA ALA A 16 -14.32 -0.84 -19.58
C ALA A 16 -12.86 -1.19 -19.94
N THR A 17 -12.35 -0.71 -21.08
CA THR A 17 -10.95 -0.83 -21.47
C THR A 17 -10.01 0.10 -20.68
N THR A 18 -10.52 1.16 -20.04
CA THR A 18 -9.78 2.06 -19.16
C THR A 18 -9.99 1.72 -17.68
N ASP A 19 -10.59 0.59 -17.36
CA ASP A 19 -10.81 0.12 -15.99
C ASP A 19 -9.51 -0.14 -15.20
N ASN A 20 -8.39 -0.03 -15.86
CA ASN A 20 -7.09 -0.18 -15.24
C ASN A 20 -6.52 1.21 -14.91
N ALA A 21 -6.45 1.54 -13.63
CA ALA A 21 -5.87 2.78 -13.13
C ALA A 21 -4.51 3.12 -13.76
N SER A 22 -3.71 2.10 -14.01
CA SER A 22 -2.38 2.22 -14.61
C SER A 22 -2.41 2.54 -16.10
N LEU A 23 -3.45 2.13 -16.82
CA LEU A 23 -3.64 2.51 -18.22
C LEU A 23 -3.91 4.02 -18.32
N MET A 24 -4.69 4.60 -17.39
CA MET A 24 -4.88 6.05 -17.34
C MET A 24 -3.55 6.79 -17.15
N SER A 25 -2.67 6.28 -16.29
CA SER A 25 -1.33 6.86 -16.11
C SER A 25 -0.48 6.79 -17.38
N GLU A 26 -0.56 5.71 -18.15
CA GLU A 26 0.15 5.58 -19.43
C GLU A 26 -0.39 6.55 -20.49
N ILE A 27 -1.72 6.66 -20.60
CA ILE A 27 -2.37 7.60 -21.52
C ILE A 27 -1.95 9.04 -21.19
N LEU A 28 -2.05 9.44 -19.93
CA LEU A 28 -1.66 10.80 -19.51
C LEU A 28 -0.17 11.08 -19.79
N ALA A 29 0.73 10.05 -19.64
CA ALA A 29 2.15 10.20 -19.97
C ALA A 29 2.39 10.45 -21.46
N ASP A 30 1.63 9.80 -22.31
CA ASP A 30 1.78 9.98 -23.75
C ASP A 30 1.20 11.33 -24.20
N VAL A 31 0.00 11.65 -23.72
CA VAL A 31 -0.77 12.82 -24.17
C VAL A 31 -0.16 14.13 -23.69
N MET A 32 0.30 14.22 -22.45
CA MET A 32 0.76 15.49 -21.86
C MET A 32 1.88 16.15 -22.64
N PRO A 33 2.99 15.49 -23.03
CA PRO A 33 4.04 16.12 -23.83
C PRO A 33 3.56 16.49 -25.25
N ARG A 34 2.66 15.71 -25.83
CA ARG A 34 2.12 15.97 -27.19
C ARG A 34 1.23 17.20 -27.21
N ILE A 35 0.27 17.32 -26.26
CA ILE A 35 -0.61 18.50 -26.19
C ILE A 35 0.18 19.76 -25.82
N LEU A 36 1.21 19.63 -24.97
CA LEU A 36 2.11 20.74 -24.64
C LEU A 36 2.80 21.27 -25.92
N SER A 37 3.37 20.39 -26.71
CA SER A 37 4.02 20.74 -27.98
C SER A 37 3.02 21.33 -28.97
N ALA A 38 1.86 20.71 -29.15
CA ALA A 38 0.83 21.17 -30.08
C ALA A 38 0.27 22.54 -29.70
N SER A 39 0.12 22.84 -28.40
CA SER A 39 -0.41 24.12 -27.91
C SER A 39 0.53 25.31 -28.14
N ILE A 40 1.81 25.08 -28.43
CA ILE A 40 2.76 26.12 -28.86
C ILE A 40 2.41 26.60 -30.28
N ALA A 41 2.05 25.67 -31.17
CA ALA A 41 1.70 25.98 -32.54
C ALA A 41 0.23 26.42 -32.71
N HIS A 42 -0.64 25.96 -31.83
CA HIS A 42 -2.10 26.16 -31.88
C HIS A 42 -2.61 26.63 -30.52
N VAL A 43 -2.73 27.95 -30.35
CA VAL A 43 -3.13 28.59 -29.08
C VAL A 43 -4.56 28.16 -28.64
N GLU A 44 -5.39 27.72 -29.58
CA GLU A 44 -6.71 27.21 -29.35
C GLU A 44 -6.71 25.91 -28.51
N LEU A 45 -5.59 25.17 -28.47
CA LEU A 45 -5.42 23.97 -27.67
C LEU A 45 -5.02 24.27 -26.21
N ILE A 46 -4.70 25.53 -25.86
CA ILE A 46 -4.30 25.92 -24.50
C ILE A 46 -5.35 25.51 -23.47
N PRO A 47 -6.68 25.73 -23.64
CA PRO A 47 -7.68 25.32 -22.66
C PRO A 47 -7.68 23.81 -22.40
N ALA A 48 -7.52 22.99 -23.45
CA ALA A 48 -7.44 21.53 -23.30
C ALA A 48 -6.16 21.10 -22.58
N ARG A 49 -5.01 21.72 -22.89
CA ARG A 49 -3.76 21.50 -22.19
C ARG A 49 -3.88 21.80 -20.70
N ASP A 50 -4.45 22.96 -20.35
CA ASP A 50 -4.54 23.42 -18.96
C ASP A 50 -5.53 22.53 -18.16
N LEU A 51 -6.62 22.12 -18.78
CA LEU A 51 -7.56 21.16 -18.20
C LEU A 51 -6.89 19.79 -17.95
N LEU A 52 -6.20 19.25 -18.95
CA LEU A 52 -5.48 17.98 -18.82
C LEU A 52 -4.39 18.06 -17.77
N ASN A 53 -3.65 19.18 -17.71
CA ASN A 53 -2.63 19.39 -16.70
C ASN A 53 -3.20 19.36 -15.28
N SER A 54 -4.34 20.03 -15.06
CA SER A 54 -5.02 20.02 -13.76
C SER A 54 -5.57 18.63 -13.40
N THR A 55 -6.20 17.93 -14.33
CA THR A 55 -6.75 16.59 -14.08
C THR A 55 -5.67 15.53 -13.93
N SER A 56 -4.53 15.65 -14.66
CA SER A 56 -3.36 14.79 -14.46
C SER A 56 -2.76 14.97 -13.07
N ALA A 57 -2.67 16.20 -12.56
CA ALA A 57 -2.20 16.45 -11.20
C ALA A 57 -3.14 15.83 -10.13
N LEU A 58 -4.47 15.90 -10.34
CA LEU A 58 -5.45 15.24 -9.48
C LEU A 58 -5.30 13.71 -9.52
N TRP A 59 -5.04 13.16 -10.70
CA TRP A 59 -4.78 11.74 -10.89
C TRP A 59 -3.55 11.27 -10.11
N ASP A 60 -2.43 11.98 -10.26
CA ASP A 60 -1.18 11.66 -9.54
C ASP A 60 -1.36 11.74 -8.01
N ALA A 61 -2.14 12.72 -7.54
CA ALA A 61 -2.48 12.86 -6.12
C ALA A 61 -3.34 11.67 -5.65
N ALA A 62 -4.38 11.28 -6.39
CA ALA A 62 -5.26 10.18 -6.04
C ALA A 62 -4.51 8.83 -6.02
N GLU A 63 -3.65 8.57 -7.01
CA GLU A 63 -2.79 7.39 -7.02
C GLU A 63 -1.85 7.35 -5.81
N THR A 64 -1.26 8.50 -5.45
CA THR A 64 -0.36 8.61 -4.30
C THR A 64 -1.10 8.33 -2.98
N ILE A 65 -2.32 8.89 -2.82
CA ILE A 65 -3.17 8.66 -1.66
C ILE A 65 -3.54 7.18 -1.54
N LEU A 66 -3.97 6.54 -2.63
CA LEU A 66 -4.33 5.12 -2.63
C LEU A 66 -3.12 4.26 -2.26
N ALA A 67 -1.98 4.49 -2.90
CA ALA A 67 -0.76 3.74 -2.64
C ALA A 67 -0.29 3.85 -1.18
N ASN A 68 -0.33 5.06 -0.61
CA ASN A 68 0.03 5.28 0.80
C ASN A 68 -0.99 4.63 1.75
N SER A 69 -2.27 4.64 1.41
CA SER A 69 -3.32 3.98 2.18
C SER A 69 -3.15 2.45 2.17
N GLU A 70 -2.84 1.87 1.02
CA GLU A 70 -2.54 0.44 0.89
C GLU A 70 -1.28 0.03 1.68
N ALA A 71 -0.22 0.82 1.61
CA ALA A 71 0.98 0.59 2.41
C ALA A 71 0.68 0.67 3.91
N GLY A 72 -0.11 1.65 4.33
CA GLY A 72 -0.56 1.78 5.72
C GLY A 72 -1.39 0.58 6.20
N GLN A 73 -2.30 0.08 5.36
CA GLN A 73 -3.11 -1.11 5.67
C GLN A 73 -2.24 -2.36 5.81
N ILE A 74 -1.26 -2.54 4.94
CA ILE A 74 -0.30 -3.66 5.00
C ILE A 74 0.49 -3.58 6.32
N GLY A 75 1.04 -2.41 6.67
CA GLY A 75 1.77 -2.21 7.92
C GLY A 75 0.93 -2.51 9.15
N ALA A 76 -0.34 -2.05 9.18
CA ALA A 76 -1.25 -2.36 10.28
C ALA A 76 -1.61 -3.85 10.38
N THR A 77 -1.69 -4.55 9.24
CA THR A 77 -1.90 -6.00 9.20
C THR A 77 -0.74 -6.72 9.84
N PHE A 78 0.50 -6.39 9.44
CA PHE A 78 1.70 -6.98 10.02
C PHE A 78 1.81 -6.68 11.53
N ALA A 79 1.55 -5.44 11.96
CA ALA A 79 1.60 -5.10 13.38
C ALA A 79 0.61 -5.91 14.22
N PHE A 80 -0.59 -6.14 13.70
CA PHE A 80 -1.60 -6.97 14.35
C PHE A 80 -1.18 -8.44 14.40
N GLU A 81 -0.72 -9.00 13.28
CA GLU A 81 -0.25 -10.39 13.18
C GLU A 81 0.97 -10.64 14.05
N ASP A 82 1.92 -9.70 14.07
CA ASP A 82 3.10 -9.77 14.94
C ASP A 82 2.68 -9.77 16.41
N LYS A 83 1.72 -8.91 16.79
CA LYS A 83 1.19 -8.89 18.15
C LYS A 83 0.58 -10.24 18.56
N LEU A 84 -0.23 -10.87 17.72
CA LEU A 84 -0.80 -12.19 18.00
C LEU A 84 0.28 -13.26 18.06
N SER A 85 1.23 -13.26 17.13
CA SER A 85 2.32 -14.23 17.10
C SER A 85 3.26 -14.08 18.29
N SER A 86 3.39 -12.87 18.85
CA SER A 86 4.18 -12.62 20.06
C SER A 86 3.68 -13.40 21.28
N LEU A 87 2.42 -13.87 21.26
CA LEU A 87 1.86 -14.69 22.35
C LEU A 87 2.64 -16.01 22.54
N THR A 88 3.11 -16.60 21.44
CA THR A 88 3.86 -17.88 21.45
C THR A 88 5.35 -17.71 21.20
N ARG A 89 5.80 -16.52 20.76
CA ARG A 89 7.20 -16.24 20.48
C ARG A 89 7.98 -16.01 21.77
N GLN A 90 9.13 -16.68 21.87
CA GLN A 90 10.09 -16.37 22.93
C GLN A 90 10.82 -15.05 22.58
N PRO A 91 10.83 -14.05 23.47
CA PRO A 91 11.53 -12.79 23.21
C PRO A 91 13.04 -12.98 23.03
N ASN A 92 13.65 -13.90 23.78
CA ASN A 92 15.05 -14.34 23.67
C ASN A 92 15.19 -15.77 24.18
N ALA A 93 16.38 -16.36 24.02
CA ALA A 93 16.65 -17.77 24.40
C ALA A 93 16.42 -18.07 25.89
N ASP A 94 16.50 -17.06 26.76
CA ASP A 94 16.42 -17.22 28.21
C ASP A 94 15.05 -16.87 28.79
N THR A 95 14.09 -16.44 27.95
CA THR A 95 12.76 -16.01 28.40
C THR A 95 11.65 -16.88 27.80
N ASN A 96 10.67 -17.20 28.60
CA ASN A 96 9.48 -17.91 28.14
C ASN A 96 8.61 -17.00 27.26
N SER A 97 7.86 -17.60 26.35
CA SER A 97 6.80 -16.88 25.66
C SER A 97 5.75 -16.36 26.67
N PRO A 98 4.99 -15.29 26.35
CA PRO A 98 3.90 -14.85 27.20
C PRO A 98 2.97 -15.99 27.59
N LEU A 99 2.57 -16.84 26.66
CA LEU A 99 1.67 -17.97 26.90
C LEU A 99 2.26 -19.01 27.86
N ASP A 100 3.56 -19.32 27.73
CA ASP A 100 4.25 -20.23 28.65
C ASP A 100 4.38 -19.62 30.04
N SER A 101 4.67 -18.32 30.13
CA SER A 101 4.71 -17.58 31.39
C SER A 101 3.34 -17.57 32.08
N TRP A 102 2.25 -17.45 31.35
CA TRP A 102 0.89 -17.54 31.89
C TRP A 102 0.61 -18.93 32.46
N ASP A 103 1.00 -19.98 31.73
CA ASP A 103 0.83 -21.36 32.21
C ASP A 103 1.64 -21.64 33.49
N ILE A 104 2.85 -21.14 33.61
CA ILE A 104 3.68 -21.27 34.83
C ILE A 104 2.95 -20.64 36.03
N ILE A 105 2.36 -19.45 35.85
CA ILE A 105 1.59 -18.79 36.91
C ILE A 105 0.35 -19.63 37.29
N ILE A 106 -0.38 -20.16 36.31
CA ILE A 106 -1.55 -20.99 36.54
C ILE A 106 -1.15 -22.29 37.26
N ALA A 107 -0.07 -22.95 36.82
CA ALA A 107 0.44 -24.18 37.44
C ALA A 107 0.86 -23.96 38.90
N GLY A 108 1.37 -22.80 39.25
CA GLY A 108 1.66 -22.40 40.64
C GLY A 108 0.41 -22.23 41.49
N GLN A 109 -0.79 -22.11 40.92
CA GLN A 109 -2.06 -21.91 41.62
C GLN A 109 -2.98 -23.11 41.59
N THR A 110 -2.81 -24.02 40.63
CA THR A 110 -3.67 -25.20 40.47
C THR A 110 -2.95 -26.28 39.64
N ALA A 111 -3.24 -27.55 39.91
CA ALA A 111 -2.68 -28.64 39.13
C ALA A 111 -3.24 -28.64 37.71
N TYR A 112 -2.38 -28.99 36.74
CA TYR A 112 -2.78 -29.19 35.36
C TYR A 112 -3.92 -30.20 35.23
N GLY A 113 -4.94 -29.87 34.44
CA GLY A 113 -6.11 -30.73 34.25
C GLY A 113 -7.13 -30.77 35.41
N SER A 114 -6.87 -30.03 36.52
CA SER A 114 -7.82 -29.88 37.63
C SER A 114 -9.11 -29.18 37.17
N ALA A 115 -10.16 -29.23 38.02
CA ALA A 115 -11.42 -28.55 37.76
C ALA A 115 -11.21 -27.05 37.53
N LEU A 116 -10.37 -26.41 38.35
CA LEU A 116 -10.05 -24.97 38.16
C LEU A 116 -9.32 -24.73 36.84
N TYR A 117 -8.30 -25.55 36.51
CA TYR A 117 -7.58 -25.41 35.24
C TYR A 117 -8.53 -25.52 34.04
N LYS A 118 -9.46 -26.48 34.06
CA LYS A 118 -10.49 -26.66 33.01
C LYS A 118 -11.50 -25.51 32.98
N THR A 119 -11.78 -24.86 34.09
CA THR A 119 -12.61 -23.66 34.13
C THR A 119 -11.90 -22.47 33.45
N LEU A 120 -10.60 -22.31 33.67
CA LEU A 120 -9.82 -21.26 33.08
C LEU A 120 -9.63 -21.47 31.56
N LEU A 121 -9.25 -22.69 31.18
CA LEU A 121 -8.97 -23.10 29.80
C LEU A 121 -9.79 -24.32 29.40
N PRO A 122 -11.10 -24.18 29.11
CA PRO A 122 -12.03 -25.31 28.88
C PRO A 122 -11.64 -26.17 27.69
N ARG A 123 -11.00 -25.57 26.69
CA ARG A 123 -10.55 -26.23 25.45
C ARG A 123 -9.02 -26.23 25.31
N GLY A 124 -8.29 -26.01 26.40
CA GLY A 124 -6.85 -25.93 26.39
C GLY A 124 -6.31 -24.61 25.79
N ARG A 125 -4.99 -24.55 25.59
CA ARG A 125 -4.25 -23.38 25.08
C ARG A 125 -4.53 -23.08 23.61
N GLU A 126 -4.92 -24.09 22.84
CA GLU A 126 -5.11 -23.97 21.38
C GLU A 126 -6.16 -22.90 21.02
N THR A 127 -7.14 -22.67 21.87
CA THR A 127 -8.17 -21.65 21.63
C THR A 127 -7.60 -20.21 21.62
N LEU A 128 -6.46 -19.98 22.26
CA LEU A 128 -5.79 -18.68 22.31
C LEU A 128 -4.93 -18.41 21.10
N THR A 129 -4.58 -19.46 20.32
CA THR A 129 -3.61 -19.39 19.22
C THR A 129 -4.16 -19.92 17.89
N ALA A 130 -5.28 -20.61 17.90
CA ALA A 130 -5.90 -21.20 16.72
C ALA A 130 -7.25 -20.56 16.38
N GLY A 131 -7.67 -20.68 15.13
CA GLY A 131 -8.93 -20.14 14.62
C GLY A 131 -8.75 -18.81 13.91
N THR A 132 -9.88 -18.13 13.65
CA THR A 132 -9.86 -16.79 13.06
C THR A 132 -9.36 -15.75 14.07
N TYR A 133 -8.87 -14.63 13.61
CA TYR A 133 -8.41 -13.53 14.47
C TYR A 133 -9.46 -13.05 15.48
N ILE A 134 -10.74 -13.03 15.10
CA ILE A 134 -11.84 -12.69 16.00
C ILE A 134 -11.97 -13.75 17.10
N GLN A 135 -11.95 -15.03 16.73
CA GLN A 135 -12.05 -16.13 17.70
C GLN A 135 -10.88 -16.13 18.68
N GLN A 136 -9.66 -15.83 18.21
CA GLN A 136 -8.49 -15.72 19.09
C GLN A 136 -8.64 -14.55 20.07
N LEU A 137 -9.04 -13.36 19.60
CA LEU A 137 -9.27 -12.19 20.46
C LEU A 137 -10.36 -12.47 21.49
N ASP A 138 -11.49 -13.03 21.07
CA ASP A 138 -12.58 -13.39 22.00
C ASP A 138 -12.11 -14.40 23.04
N ALA A 139 -11.35 -15.42 22.63
CA ALA A 139 -10.81 -16.42 23.55
C ALA A 139 -9.84 -15.81 24.59
N ILE A 140 -8.96 -14.88 24.16
CA ILE A 140 -8.03 -14.16 25.04
C ILE A 140 -8.81 -13.27 26.01
N HIS A 141 -9.82 -12.55 25.53
CA HIS A 141 -10.68 -11.73 26.37
C HIS A 141 -11.42 -12.57 27.42
N ASP A 142 -12.11 -13.63 27.01
CA ASP A 142 -12.82 -14.54 27.87
C ASP A 142 -11.88 -15.19 28.91
N PHE A 143 -10.67 -15.53 28.50
CA PHE A 143 -9.67 -16.06 29.41
C PHE A 143 -9.28 -15.03 30.47
N SER A 144 -9.11 -13.75 30.11
CA SER A 144 -8.84 -12.68 31.07
C SER A 144 -9.96 -12.53 32.12
N LEU A 145 -11.23 -12.62 31.68
CA LEU A 145 -12.39 -12.53 32.56
C LEU A 145 -12.46 -13.71 33.54
N ARG A 146 -12.19 -14.95 33.07
CA ARG A 146 -12.16 -16.14 33.91
C ARG A 146 -11.06 -16.08 34.98
N LEU A 147 -9.90 -15.53 34.62
CA LEU A 147 -8.78 -15.30 35.55
C LEU A 147 -9.16 -14.25 36.61
N THR A 148 -9.73 -13.14 36.20
CA THR A 148 -10.11 -12.03 37.09
C THR A 148 -11.21 -12.47 38.08
N ALA A 149 -12.08 -13.38 37.67
CA ALA A 149 -13.13 -13.95 38.55
C ALA A 149 -12.58 -14.78 39.73
N GLN A 150 -11.27 -15.16 39.73
CA GLN A 150 -10.65 -15.96 40.78
C GLN A 150 -10.17 -15.11 41.96
N VAL A 151 -11.06 -14.33 42.55
CA VAL A 151 -10.77 -13.36 43.62
C VAL A 151 -10.03 -13.92 44.83
N ALA A 152 -10.22 -15.22 45.13
CA ALA A 152 -9.51 -15.93 46.21
C ALA A 152 -8.02 -16.22 45.87
N LYS A 153 -7.59 -15.98 44.65
CA LYS A 153 -6.23 -16.25 44.14
C LYS A 153 -5.61 -14.98 43.50
N PRO A 154 -5.00 -14.10 44.29
CA PRO A 154 -4.51 -12.79 43.80
C PRO A 154 -3.57 -12.90 42.61
N ALA A 155 -2.77 -13.96 42.52
CA ALA A 155 -1.85 -14.18 41.37
C ALA A 155 -2.63 -14.43 40.07
N LEU A 156 -3.78 -15.10 40.09
CA LEU A 156 -4.62 -15.29 38.91
C LEU A 156 -5.32 -13.99 38.52
N VAL A 157 -5.77 -13.20 39.50
CA VAL A 157 -6.34 -11.86 39.22
C VAL A 157 -5.33 -10.94 38.56
N ALA A 158 -4.08 -10.90 39.07
CA ALA A 158 -2.99 -10.13 38.47
C ALA A 158 -2.66 -10.63 37.05
N LEU A 159 -2.64 -11.94 36.83
CA LEU A 159 -2.50 -12.51 35.49
C LEU A 159 -3.65 -12.09 34.58
N GLY A 160 -4.89 -12.08 35.09
CA GLY A 160 -6.07 -11.62 34.32
C GLY A 160 -5.91 -10.19 33.82
N ALA A 161 -5.35 -9.29 34.64
CA ALA A 161 -5.03 -7.92 34.23
C ALA A 161 -3.96 -7.89 33.11
N THR A 162 -2.93 -8.74 33.18
CA THR A 162 -1.87 -8.86 32.17
C THR A 162 -2.47 -9.38 30.84
N VAL A 163 -3.30 -10.40 30.87
CA VAL A 163 -3.99 -10.96 29.70
C VAL A 163 -4.93 -9.92 29.07
N LEU A 164 -5.68 -9.17 29.92
CA LEU A 164 -6.54 -8.09 29.43
C LEU A 164 -5.73 -6.97 28.75
N ALA A 165 -4.58 -6.62 29.30
CA ALA A 165 -3.69 -5.64 28.67
C ALA A 165 -3.20 -6.11 27.29
N PHE A 166 -2.85 -7.38 27.16
CA PHE A 166 -2.50 -7.98 25.86
C PHE A 166 -3.68 -7.90 24.87
N TYR A 167 -4.88 -8.33 25.32
CA TYR A 167 -6.10 -8.23 24.51
C TYR A 167 -6.36 -6.80 24.04
N ASN A 168 -6.31 -5.82 24.94
CA ASN A 168 -6.57 -4.43 24.59
C ASN A 168 -5.59 -3.90 23.53
N GLN A 169 -4.31 -4.24 23.63
CA GLN A 169 -3.30 -3.87 22.61
C GLN A 169 -3.59 -4.55 21.27
N ALA A 170 -3.86 -5.86 21.25
CA ALA A 170 -4.18 -6.58 20.02
C ALA A 170 -5.48 -6.07 19.37
N ASN A 171 -6.52 -5.81 20.18
CA ASN A 171 -7.80 -5.28 19.70
C ASN A 171 -7.66 -3.85 19.15
N ALA A 172 -6.82 -3.00 19.77
CA ALA A 172 -6.51 -1.67 19.24
C ALA A 172 -5.83 -1.74 17.85
N LEU A 173 -4.87 -2.65 17.66
CA LEU A 173 -4.22 -2.89 16.37
C LEU A 173 -5.23 -3.43 15.33
N ARG A 174 -6.14 -4.32 15.73
CA ARG A 174 -7.22 -4.81 14.85
C ARG A 174 -8.15 -3.69 14.40
N ASN A 175 -8.53 -2.80 15.33
CA ASN A 175 -9.36 -1.64 15.00
C ASN A 175 -8.65 -0.68 14.05
N ALA A 176 -7.35 -0.43 14.26
CA ALA A 176 -6.54 0.36 13.34
C ALA A 176 -6.49 -0.25 11.93
N GLN A 177 -6.29 -1.58 11.83
CA GLN A 177 -6.34 -2.30 10.56
C GLN A 177 -7.70 -2.12 9.84
N ASN A 178 -8.82 -2.26 10.55
CA ASN A 178 -10.16 -2.09 9.99
C ASN A 178 -10.40 -0.64 9.51
N THR A 179 -9.92 0.35 10.26
CA THR A 179 -10.01 1.76 9.88
C THR A 179 -9.23 2.02 8.58
N LEU A 180 -8.01 1.50 8.50
CA LEU A 180 -7.18 1.66 7.30
C LEU A 180 -7.75 0.92 6.09
N LYS A 181 -8.40 -0.22 6.29
CA LYS A 181 -9.15 -0.89 5.21
C LYS A 181 -10.23 0.02 4.63
N THR A 182 -11.04 0.66 5.50
CA THR A 182 -12.05 1.63 5.04
C THR A 182 -11.42 2.82 4.32
N THR A 183 -10.26 3.29 4.78
CA THR A 183 -9.51 4.37 4.10
C THR A 183 -9.09 3.97 2.70
N VAL A 184 -8.60 2.74 2.50
CA VAL A 184 -8.24 2.20 1.17
C VAL A 184 -9.47 2.13 0.26
N ASP A 185 -10.61 1.63 0.77
CA ASP A 185 -11.85 1.52 -0.02
C ASP A 185 -12.36 2.90 -0.46
N ASN A 186 -12.27 3.91 0.42
CA ASN A 186 -12.58 5.30 0.07
C ASN A 186 -11.60 5.86 -0.97
N ALA A 187 -10.29 5.66 -0.78
CA ALA A 187 -9.28 6.13 -1.73
C ALA A 187 -9.45 5.53 -3.12
N ARG A 188 -9.87 4.26 -3.22
CA ARG A 188 -10.22 3.61 -4.51
C ARG A 188 -11.43 4.26 -5.17
N THR A 189 -12.45 4.59 -4.38
CA THR A 189 -13.64 5.29 -4.88
C THR A 189 -13.30 6.68 -5.40
N ASP A 190 -12.49 7.43 -4.66
CA ASP A 190 -12.04 8.76 -5.04
C ASP A 190 -11.16 8.71 -6.32
N GLN A 191 -10.24 7.73 -6.39
CA GLN A 191 -9.41 7.52 -7.58
C GLN A 191 -10.27 7.25 -8.82
N GLU A 192 -11.31 6.42 -8.69
CA GLU A 192 -12.25 6.15 -9.80
C GLU A 192 -13.01 7.42 -10.23
N GLY A 193 -13.39 8.27 -9.30
CA GLY A 193 -13.96 9.58 -9.61
C GLY A 193 -13.01 10.46 -10.44
N VAL A 194 -11.75 10.52 -10.04
CA VAL A 194 -10.72 11.27 -10.78
C VAL A 194 -10.42 10.63 -12.14
N ARG A 195 -10.41 9.29 -12.24
CA ARG A 195 -10.26 8.58 -13.52
C ARG A 195 -11.30 9.04 -14.53
N LYS A 196 -12.56 9.17 -14.13
CA LYS A 196 -13.64 9.66 -14.99
C LYS A 196 -13.43 11.11 -15.43
N LEU A 197 -12.92 11.96 -14.55
CA LEU A 197 -12.57 13.33 -14.91
C LEU A 197 -11.44 13.38 -15.95
N CYS A 198 -10.41 12.56 -15.80
CA CYS A 198 -9.32 12.45 -16.78
C CYS A 198 -9.87 11.94 -18.13
N ALA A 199 -10.71 10.91 -18.13
CA ALA A 199 -11.33 10.38 -19.36
C ALA A 199 -12.13 11.47 -20.09
N ALA A 200 -12.97 12.20 -19.38
CA ALA A 200 -13.75 13.30 -19.95
C ALA A 200 -12.86 14.41 -20.51
N SER A 201 -11.76 14.75 -19.82
CA SER A 201 -10.80 15.76 -20.28
C SER A 201 -10.05 15.32 -21.54
N LEU A 202 -9.67 14.05 -21.61
CA LEU A 202 -9.04 13.45 -22.79
C LEU A 202 -9.99 13.46 -23.98
N TYR A 203 -11.25 13.08 -23.77
CA TYR A 203 -12.26 13.12 -24.81
C TYR A 203 -12.53 14.55 -25.30
N GLY A 204 -12.62 15.51 -24.39
CA GLY A 204 -12.73 16.93 -24.71
C GLY A 204 -11.54 17.46 -25.51
N MET A 205 -10.32 17.03 -25.17
CA MET A 205 -9.10 17.35 -25.93
C MET A 205 -9.19 16.84 -27.37
N VAL A 206 -9.64 15.59 -27.56
CA VAL A 206 -9.80 15.03 -28.91
C VAL A 206 -10.82 15.84 -29.72
N GLY A 207 -11.97 16.19 -29.13
CA GLY A 207 -12.98 17.02 -29.76
C GLY A 207 -12.45 18.39 -30.18
N LEU A 208 -11.70 19.06 -29.32
CA LEU A 208 -11.06 20.34 -29.62
C LEU A 208 -9.97 20.17 -30.70
N GLY A 209 -9.16 19.10 -30.64
CA GLY A 209 -8.18 18.75 -31.67
C GLY A 209 -8.83 18.56 -33.05
N MET A 210 -9.95 17.87 -33.13
CA MET A 210 -10.71 17.70 -34.37
C MET A 210 -11.18 19.05 -34.94
N TRP A 211 -11.58 20.00 -34.10
CA TRP A 211 -11.96 21.32 -34.53
C TRP A 211 -10.76 22.14 -35.04
N VAL A 212 -9.65 22.13 -34.30
CA VAL A 212 -8.42 22.85 -34.65
C VAL A 212 -7.82 22.31 -35.94
N TYR A 213 -7.73 21.00 -36.07
CA TYR A 213 -7.14 20.33 -37.25
C TYR A 213 -8.15 19.98 -38.34
N ARG A 214 -9.32 20.65 -38.38
CA ARG A 214 -10.39 20.35 -39.39
C ARG A 214 -9.92 20.38 -40.84
N ALA A 215 -8.88 21.15 -41.16
CA ALA A 215 -8.29 21.18 -42.51
C ALA A 215 -7.31 20.01 -42.76
N THR A 216 -6.75 19.43 -41.70
CA THR A 216 -5.77 18.34 -41.75
C THR A 216 -6.06 17.32 -40.66
N PRO A 217 -7.21 16.61 -40.70
CA PRO A 217 -7.70 15.79 -39.57
C PRO A 217 -6.72 14.70 -39.11
N ALA A 218 -5.83 14.22 -39.96
CA ALA A 218 -4.81 13.24 -39.60
C ALA A 218 -3.85 13.72 -38.49
N LEU A 219 -3.78 15.04 -38.26
CA LEU A 219 -2.96 15.59 -37.17
C LEU A 219 -3.58 15.35 -35.80
N VAL A 220 -4.86 15.00 -35.68
CA VAL A 220 -5.47 14.59 -34.41
C VAL A 220 -4.80 13.35 -33.86
N ASP A 221 -4.40 12.40 -34.72
CA ASP A 221 -3.69 11.18 -34.33
C ASP A 221 -2.30 11.47 -33.74
N THR A 222 -1.77 12.69 -33.89
CA THR A 222 -0.50 13.10 -33.25
C THR A 222 -0.67 13.52 -31.79
N LEU A 223 -1.91 13.81 -31.34
CA LEU A 223 -2.17 14.25 -29.97
C LEU A 223 -2.11 13.11 -28.96
N PHE A 224 -2.34 11.87 -29.36
CA PHE A 224 -2.19 10.68 -28.52
C PHE A 224 -1.99 9.41 -29.36
N ASP A 225 -1.40 8.38 -28.75
CA ASP A 225 -1.22 7.09 -29.40
C ASP A 225 -2.42 6.17 -29.09
N VAL A 226 -3.27 5.95 -30.08
CA VAL A 226 -4.44 5.05 -29.99
C VAL A 226 -4.05 3.61 -29.65
N ASN A 227 -2.82 3.19 -29.95
CA ASN A 227 -2.37 1.84 -29.67
C ASN A 227 -2.22 1.58 -28.18
N ILE A 228 -1.99 2.61 -27.36
CA ILE A 228 -1.95 2.48 -25.89
C ILE A 228 -3.29 1.91 -25.36
N LEU A 229 -4.42 2.30 -25.97
CA LEU A 229 -5.74 1.79 -25.60
C LEU A 229 -5.96 0.33 -26.05
N ARG A 230 -5.26 -0.12 -27.09
CA ARG A 230 -5.45 -1.44 -27.69
C ARG A 230 -4.43 -2.47 -27.23
N ASP A 231 -3.23 -2.00 -26.88
CA ASP A 231 -2.11 -2.84 -26.49
C ASP A 231 -1.34 -2.21 -25.31
N PRO A 232 -1.94 -2.24 -24.11
CA PRO A 232 -1.28 -1.69 -22.91
C PRO A 232 0.02 -2.45 -22.65
N ALA A 233 0.94 -1.83 -21.91
CA ALA A 233 2.25 -2.38 -21.59
C ALA A 233 2.16 -3.88 -21.25
N GLN A 234 2.82 -4.71 -22.06
CA GLN A 234 2.74 -6.17 -21.98
C GLN A 234 3.65 -6.76 -20.91
N VAL A 235 4.62 -6.00 -20.42
CA VAL A 235 5.73 -6.51 -19.61
C VAL A 235 5.88 -5.69 -18.32
N VAL A 236 6.10 -6.39 -17.21
CA VAL A 236 6.55 -5.79 -15.95
C VAL A 236 7.90 -5.09 -16.19
N PRO A 237 8.15 -3.89 -15.65
CA PRO A 237 9.41 -3.19 -15.87
C PRO A 237 10.59 -3.97 -15.29
N GLY A 238 11.79 -3.71 -15.80
CA GLY A 238 13.02 -4.27 -15.22
C GLY A 238 13.28 -3.77 -13.80
N ALA A 239 14.08 -4.51 -13.03
CA ALA A 239 14.53 -4.06 -11.73
C ALA A 239 15.33 -2.74 -11.85
N PRO A 240 15.15 -1.78 -10.93
CA PRO A 240 15.91 -0.54 -10.94
C PRO A 240 17.37 -0.78 -10.57
N GLY A 241 18.22 0.19 -10.91
CA GLY A 241 19.62 0.21 -10.47
C GLY A 241 19.76 0.43 -8.95
N LEU A 242 21.01 0.44 -8.48
CA LEU A 242 21.32 0.71 -7.07
C LEU A 242 20.84 2.12 -6.68
N PRO A 243 19.96 2.26 -5.68
CA PRO A 243 19.55 3.57 -5.19
C PRO A 243 20.63 4.18 -4.29
N ILE A 244 20.66 5.51 -4.22
CA ILE A 244 21.46 6.26 -3.26
C ILE A 244 20.57 6.61 -2.07
N TRP A 245 20.95 6.19 -0.87
CA TRP A 245 20.28 6.56 0.37
C TRP A 245 20.89 7.84 0.97
N THR A 246 20.04 8.79 1.32
CA THR A 246 20.43 10.03 2.00
C THR A 246 19.71 10.10 3.35
N PRO A 247 20.36 9.68 4.47
CA PRO A 247 19.73 9.59 5.79
C PRO A 247 19.16 10.92 6.28
N ALA A 248 19.89 12.02 6.10
CA ALA A 248 19.49 13.36 6.57
C ALA A 248 18.13 13.83 6.03
N THR A 249 17.77 13.44 4.81
CA THR A 249 16.49 13.77 4.17
C THR A 249 15.55 12.58 4.08
N ARG A 250 15.99 11.39 4.53
CA ARG A 250 15.27 10.12 4.44
C ARG A 250 14.82 9.81 3.00
N THR A 251 15.71 10.02 2.03
CA THR A 251 15.40 9.94 0.61
C THR A 251 16.21 8.85 -0.08
N LEU A 252 15.55 7.98 -0.87
CA LEU A 252 16.19 7.12 -1.86
C LEU A 252 16.10 7.75 -3.24
N THR A 253 17.21 7.76 -3.96
CA THR A 253 17.32 8.36 -5.29
C THR A 253 17.86 7.35 -6.29
N LEU A 254 17.22 7.21 -7.46
CA LEU A 254 17.67 6.43 -8.60
C LEU A 254 18.33 7.34 -9.64
N ALA A 255 19.31 6.81 -10.35
CA ALA A 255 19.89 7.53 -11.50
C ALA A 255 18.88 7.64 -12.67
N ALA A 256 18.06 6.60 -12.88
CA ALA A 256 17.00 6.56 -13.88
C ALA A 256 15.97 5.48 -13.51
N LEU A 257 14.72 5.66 -13.96
CA LEU A 257 13.76 4.57 -13.98
C LEU A 257 14.04 3.65 -15.18
N PRO A 258 13.89 2.33 -15.02
CA PRO A 258 13.98 1.39 -16.14
C PRO A 258 12.94 1.69 -17.22
N PRO A 259 13.19 1.30 -18.48
CA PRO A 259 12.21 1.42 -19.56
C PRO A 259 10.87 0.76 -19.18
N GLY A 260 9.77 1.45 -19.46
CA GLY A 260 8.42 0.99 -19.15
C GLY A 260 8.01 1.14 -17.68
N ALA A 261 8.87 1.65 -16.79
CA ALA A 261 8.51 1.97 -15.43
C ALA A 261 7.84 3.35 -15.37
N THR A 262 6.74 3.46 -14.60
CA THR A 262 6.04 4.72 -14.36
C THR A 262 6.30 5.29 -12.98
N ARG A 263 6.66 4.44 -12.01
CA ARG A 263 6.88 4.80 -10.59
C ARG A 263 7.99 3.96 -9.99
N ALA A 264 8.50 4.40 -8.83
CA ALA A 264 9.36 3.63 -7.97
C ALA A 264 8.67 3.36 -6.63
N GLU A 265 8.79 2.15 -6.12
CA GLU A 265 8.37 1.72 -4.79
C GLU A 265 9.59 1.64 -3.88
N VAL A 266 9.48 2.10 -2.64
CA VAL A 266 10.52 1.98 -1.62
C VAL A 266 10.14 0.90 -0.64
N TRP A 267 11.04 -0.02 -0.43
CA TRP A 267 10.90 -1.17 0.46
C TRP A 267 11.97 -1.17 1.52
N ARG A 268 11.67 -1.75 2.69
CA ARG A 268 12.66 -2.05 3.73
C ARG A 268 12.58 -3.51 4.17
N GLU A 269 13.66 -3.99 4.73
CA GLU A 269 13.74 -5.22 5.50
C GLU A 269 14.54 -4.91 6.77
N GLY A 270 13.92 -5.12 7.91
CA GLY A 270 14.53 -4.93 9.23
C GLY A 270 15.10 -6.24 9.80
N PRO A 271 15.49 -6.26 11.07
CA PRO A 271 16.08 -7.44 11.74
C PRO A 271 15.19 -8.69 11.69
N GLY A 272 13.89 -8.52 11.53
CA GLY A 272 12.92 -9.62 11.40
C GLY A 272 12.92 -10.34 10.03
N GLY A 273 13.66 -9.83 9.04
CA GLY A 273 13.80 -10.44 7.71
C GLY A 273 12.55 -10.38 6.82
N MET A 274 11.50 -9.63 7.20
CA MET A 274 10.28 -9.48 6.42
C MET A 274 10.32 -8.20 5.59
N PRO A 275 10.16 -8.28 4.25
CA PRO A 275 10.06 -7.11 3.40
C PRO A 275 8.79 -6.30 3.68
N GLU A 276 8.93 -4.99 3.78
CA GLU A 276 7.81 -4.06 3.97
C GLU A 276 7.86 -2.95 2.94
N LEU A 277 6.73 -2.69 2.27
CA LEU A 277 6.57 -1.53 1.40
C LEU A 277 6.36 -0.28 2.24
N LEU A 278 7.24 0.70 2.09
CA LEU A 278 7.18 1.96 2.84
C LEU A 278 6.36 3.03 2.14
N ILE A 279 6.58 3.20 0.84
CA ILE A 279 5.92 4.25 0.06
C ILE A 279 6.06 3.97 -1.44
N ILE A 280 5.11 4.49 -2.21
CA ILE A 280 5.18 4.55 -3.67
C ILE A 280 5.43 6.01 -4.06
N GLY A 281 6.50 6.24 -4.81
CA GLY A 281 6.86 7.57 -5.28
C GLY A 281 5.88 8.13 -6.31
N ALA A 282 5.90 9.44 -6.48
CA ALA A 282 5.17 10.12 -7.55
C ALA A 282 5.63 9.61 -8.92
N ARG A 283 4.78 9.79 -9.92
CA ARG A 283 5.07 9.34 -11.29
C ARG A 283 6.33 10.02 -11.86
N GLY A 284 7.21 9.22 -12.43
CA GLY A 284 8.47 9.70 -13.00
C GLY A 284 9.49 10.19 -11.96
N ALA A 285 9.14 10.16 -10.67
CA ALA A 285 10.05 10.60 -9.61
C ALA A 285 11.24 9.65 -9.50
N LEU A 286 12.43 10.21 -9.59
CA LEU A 286 13.69 9.51 -9.35
C LEU A 286 14.07 9.51 -7.87
N SER A 287 13.55 10.44 -7.08
CA SER A 287 13.79 10.57 -5.65
C SER A 287 12.50 10.36 -4.88
N VAL A 288 12.52 9.48 -3.89
CA VAL A 288 11.37 9.17 -3.04
C VAL A 288 11.75 9.37 -1.59
N GLN A 289 11.05 10.27 -0.91
CA GLN A 289 11.24 10.56 0.50
C GLN A 289 10.37 9.65 1.36
N ILE A 290 10.96 8.97 2.33
CA ILE A 290 10.25 8.16 3.32
C ILE A 290 9.57 9.09 4.34
N PRO A 291 8.26 8.97 4.55
CA PRO A 291 7.51 9.81 5.48
C PRO A 291 8.05 9.76 6.91
N ALA A 292 7.93 10.86 7.64
CA ALA A 292 8.46 10.97 9.01
C ALA A 292 7.74 10.05 10.03
N ASN A 293 6.49 9.68 9.74
CA ASN A 293 5.70 8.76 10.57
C ASN A 293 6.15 7.28 10.48
N ILE A 294 6.99 6.93 9.50
CA ILE A 294 7.63 5.61 9.43
C ILE A 294 8.85 5.64 10.35
N THR A 295 8.86 4.83 11.39
CA THR A 295 9.95 4.76 12.37
C THR A 295 10.97 3.70 12.00
N PHE A 296 12.21 3.94 12.42
CA PHE A 296 13.32 2.99 12.39
C PHE A 296 13.88 2.91 13.82
N ASP A 297 14.06 1.72 14.35
CA ASP A 297 14.60 1.54 15.69
C ASP A 297 16.09 1.80 15.67
N ILE A 298 16.56 2.64 16.62
CA ILE A 298 17.96 3.06 16.70
C ILE A 298 18.85 1.84 16.99
N GLY A 299 19.93 1.71 16.23
CA GLY A 299 20.88 0.61 16.34
C GLY A 299 20.50 -0.62 15.51
N ASP A 300 19.34 -0.63 14.87
CA ASP A 300 18.95 -1.72 13.98
C ASP A 300 19.50 -1.52 12.56
N LEU A 301 19.92 -2.64 11.96
CA LEU A 301 20.37 -2.67 10.57
C LEU A 301 19.20 -2.91 9.64
N TYR A 302 18.93 -1.96 8.76
CA TYR A 302 17.92 -2.04 7.73
C TYR A 302 18.54 -2.22 6.34
N GLN A 303 17.85 -2.99 5.51
CA GLN A 303 18.12 -3.04 4.08
C GLN A 303 17.02 -2.29 3.33
N LEU A 304 17.40 -1.26 2.57
CA LEU A 304 16.51 -0.44 1.79
C LEU A 304 16.74 -0.72 0.30
N TRP A 305 15.67 -0.84 -0.48
CA TRP A 305 15.77 -0.97 -1.94
C TRP A 305 14.57 -0.35 -2.61
N MET A 306 14.65 -0.25 -3.92
CA MET A 306 13.54 0.20 -4.74
C MET A 306 13.11 -0.90 -5.71
N GLN A 307 11.84 -0.88 -6.08
CA GLN A 307 11.26 -1.64 -7.19
C GLN A 307 10.65 -0.67 -8.18
N SER A 308 10.69 -1.02 -9.45
CA SER A 308 10.03 -0.27 -10.50
C SER A 308 8.62 -0.81 -10.69
N ARG A 309 7.66 0.07 -10.95
CA ARG A 309 6.26 -0.30 -11.14
C ARG A 309 5.68 0.29 -12.42
N ASN A 310 4.81 -0.47 -13.07
CA ASN A 310 3.90 -0.02 -14.12
C ASN A 310 2.53 -0.71 -13.99
N SER A 311 1.71 -0.63 -15.03
CA SER A 311 0.38 -1.25 -15.10
C SER A 311 0.37 -2.77 -14.93
N LYS A 312 1.43 -3.44 -15.27
CA LYS A 312 1.53 -4.91 -15.19
C LYS A 312 2.02 -5.41 -13.84
N GLY A 313 2.50 -4.50 -12.99
CA GLY A 313 2.97 -4.83 -11.65
C GLY A 313 4.34 -4.26 -11.32
N SER A 314 4.87 -4.70 -10.19
CA SER A 314 6.18 -4.31 -9.69
C SER A 314 7.27 -5.26 -10.20
N SER A 315 8.45 -4.72 -10.47
CA SER A 315 9.63 -5.49 -10.88
C SER A 315 10.13 -6.42 -9.77
N ALA A 316 11.10 -7.25 -10.09
CA ALA A 316 11.96 -7.84 -9.07
C ALA A 316 12.64 -6.73 -8.23
N PRO A 317 13.01 -7.03 -6.96
CA PRO A 317 13.75 -6.09 -6.12
C PRO A 317 15.03 -5.60 -6.81
N GLY A 318 15.29 -4.31 -6.72
CA GLY A 318 16.59 -3.73 -7.08
C GLY A 318 17.67 -4.06 -6.04
N PRO A 319 18.91 -3.63 -6.29
CA PRO A 319 19.98 -3.78 -5.31
C PRO A 319 19.65 -3.10 -3.98
N LYS A 320 20.06 -3.74 -2.87
CA LYS A 320 19.79 -3.28 -1.52
C LYS A 320 20.91 -2.36 -1.01
N VAL A 321 20.54 -1.32 -0.27
CA VAL A 321 21.45 -0.45 0.49
C VAL A 321 21.27 -0.78 1.96
N SER A 322 22.38 -1.15 2.63
CA SER A 322 22.36 -1.38 4.08
C SER A 322 22.54 -0.05 4.82
N TRP A 323 21.77 0.18 5.85
CA TRP A 323 21.83 1.36 6.69
C TRP A 323 21.49 0.99 8.14
N GLU A 324 22.31 1.43 9.08
CA GLU A 324 22.06 1.34 10.51
C GLU A 324 21.38 2.63 10.98
N ALA A 325 20.24 2.51 11.67
CA ALA A 325 19.48 3.66 12.14
C ALA A 325 20.21 4.35 13.31
N GLU A 326 20.44 5.65 13.19
CA GLU A 326 21.12 6.51 14.18
C GLU A 326 20.11 7.37 14.96
#